data_bda9971cdea45cdcd0fb8fc4958fb098
#
_entry.id   bda9971cdea45cdcd0fb8fc4958fb098
#
_cell.length_a   1.000
_cell.length_b   1.000
_cell.length_c   1.000
_cell.angle_alpha   90.00
_cell.angle_beta   90.00
_cell.angle_gamma   90.00
#
_symmetry.space_group_name_H-M   'P 1'
#
loop_
_entity.id
_entity.type
_entity.pdbx_description
1 polymer ?
#
loop_
_entity_poly.entity_id
_entity_poly.type
_entity_poly.pdbx_seq_one_letter_code
_entity_poly.pdbx_strand_id
1 'polypeptide(L)'
;ILKADKNALILIDELDLLLHDEALKKLIDVISTHAEDKNKQIIFTTHREMVTTLSDKINIRHVVNIQGRSYSFEETKPDAINRLTGKSTTPIEIYVEDDLAVAIINKICSSLKA
;
A
#
# COMPACT_ATOMS: atom_id res chain seq x y z
N ILE A 1 -15.79 17.93 -5.61
CA ILE A 1 -15.94 17.33 -4.28
C ILE A 1 -16.69 18.27 -3.33
N LEU A 2 -16.24 19.51 -3.18
CA LEU A 2 -16.82 20.48 -2.23
C LEU A 2 -18.26 20.90 -2.56
N LYS A 3 -18.61 20.93 -3.85
CA LYS A 3 -19.96 21.31 -4.32
C LYS A 3 -20.96 20.15 -4.42
N ALA A 4 -20.53 18.91 -4.17
CA ALA A 4 -21.44 17.77 -4.21
C ALA A 4 -22.45 17.85 -3.06
N ASP A 5 -23.66 17.36 -3.30
CA ASP A 5 -24.74 17.33 -2.32
C ASP A 5 -24.38 16.48 -1.08
N LYS A 6 -25.13 16.66 0.02
CA LYS A 6 -25.05 15.77 1.15
C LYS A 6 -25.45 14.35 0.72
N ASN A 7 -24.87 13.34 1.36
CA ASN A 7 -25.11 11.92 1.06
C ASN A 7 -24.67 11.50 -0.35
N ALA A 8 -23.70 12.22 -0.96
CA ALA A 8 -23.19 11.87 -2.26
C ALA A 8 -22.12 10.77 -2.19
N LEU A 9 -22.10 9.91 -3.21
CA LEU A 9 -20.98 9.01 -3.50
C LEU A 9 -20.05 9.68 -4.53
N ILE A 10 -18.76 9.76 -4.21
CA ILE A 10 -17.76 10.38 -5.07
C ILE A 10 -16.70 9.33 -5.39
N LEU A 11 -16.45 9.12 -6.68
CA LEU A 11 -15.43 8.21 -7.17
C LEU A 11 -14.30 9.02 -7.81
N ILE A 12 -13.06 8.73 -7.43
CA ILE A 12 -11.87 9.43 -7.94
C ILE A 12 -10.85 8.38 -8.37
N ASP A 13 -10.48 8.37 -9.63
CA ASP A 13 -9.42 7.53 -10.11
C ASP A 13 -8.08 8.26 -10.06
N GLU A 14 -7.02 7.55 -9.64
CA GLU A 14 -5.66 8.06 -9.55
C GLU A 14 -5.55 9.41 -8.81
N LEU A 15 -6.01 9.48 -7.56
CA LEU A 15 -6.00 10.69 -6.74
C LEU A 15 -4.61 11.35 -6.62
N ASP A 16 -3.55 10.58 -6.81
CA ASP A 16 -2.16 10.97 -6.65
C ASP A 16 -1.44 11.38 -7.95
N LEU A 17 -2.13 11.39 -9.09
CA LEU A 17 -1.50 11.50 -10.42
C LEU A 17 -0.49 12.65 -10.55
N LEU A 18 -0.74 13.79 -9.92
CA LEU A 18 0.13 14.97 -9.97
C LEU A 18 0.61 15.44 -8.58
N LEU A 19 0.46 14.59 -7.56
CA LEU A 19 0.76 14.96 -6.19
C LEU A 19 1.99 14.19 -5.67
N HIS A 20 2.84 14.87 -4.93
CA HIS A 20 3.83 14.22 -4.08
C HIS A 20 3.22 13.85 -2.72
N ASP A 21 3.89 12.99 -1.96
CA ASP A 21 3.34 12.34 -0.77
C ASP A 21 2.79 13.31 0.28
N GLU A 22 3.48 14.41 0.55
CA GLU A 22 3.02 15.42 1.52
C GLU A 22 1.74 16.13 1.06
N ALA A 23 1.63 16.43 -0.23
CA ALA A 23 0.42 17.06 -0.79
C ALA A 23 -0.75 16.08 -0.79
N LEU A 24 -0.49 14.81 -1.13
CA LEU A 24 -1.51 13.75 -1.09
C LEU A 24 -2.03 13.54 0.33
N LYS A 25 -1.15 13.49 1.32
CA LYS A 25 -1.52 13.37 2.74
C LYS A 25 -2.46 14.51 3.18
N LYS A 26 -2.08 15.74 2.88
CA LYS A 26 -2.92 16.92 3.18
C LYS A 26 -4.27 16.87 2.46
N LEU A 27 -4.29 16.43 1.21
CA LEU A 27 -5.53 16.28 0.46
C LEU A 27 -6.44 15.23 1.11
N ILE A 28 -5.89 14.08 1.50
CA ILE A 28 -6.66 13.01 2.18
C ILE A 28 -7.23 13.52 3.51
N ASP A 29 -6.47 14.27 4.29
CA ASP A 29 -6.95 14.87 5.53
C ASP A 29 -8.15 15.80 5.28
N VAL A 30 -8.07 16.66 4.27
CA VAL A 30 -9.15 17.60 3.92
C VAL A 30 -10.40 16.87 3.44
N ILE A 31 -10.24 15.89 2.53
CA ILE A 31 -11.39 15.15 1.97
C ILE A 31 -12.03 14.23 3.01
N SER A 32 -11.28 13.64 3.92
CA SER A 32 -11.81 12.81 5.01
C SER A 32 -12.69 13.64 5.95
N THR A 33 -12.19 14.77 6.44
CA THR A 33 -12.96 15.68 7.28
C THR A 33 -14.24 16.16 6.57
N HIS A 34 -14.12 16.52 5.29
CA HIS A 34 -15.28 16.99 4.53
C HIS A 34 -16.31 15.87 4.26
N ALA A 35 -15.85 14.63 4.09
CA ALA A 35 -16.74 13.48 3.91
C ALA A 35 -17.56 13.22 5.17
N GLU A 36 -16.95 13.25 6.35
CA GLU A 36 -17.61 13.08 7.64
C GLU A 36 -18.65 14.18 7.87
N ASP A 37 -18.26 15.46 7.75
CA ASP A 37 -19.13 16.61 7.99
C ASP A 37 -20.37 16.64 7.11
N LYS A 38 -20.30 16.12 5.90
CA LYS A 38 -21.38 16.15 4.90
C LYS A 38 -22.01 14.78 4.65
N ASN A 39 -21.65 13.76 5.43
CA ASN A 39 -22.09 12.38 5.25
C ASN A 39 -21.91 11.92 3.79
N LYS A 40 -20.72 12.11 3.24
CA LYS A 40 -20.35 11.68 1.89
C LYS A 40 -19.49 10.44 1.94
N GLN A 41 -19.67 9.55 0.97
CA GLN A 41 -18.75 8.45 0.73
C GLN A 41 -17.81 8.82 -0.40
N ILE A 42 -16.49 8.72 -0.15
CA ILE A 42 -15.46 9.00 -1.15
C ILE A 42 -14.65 7.72 -1.34
N ILE A 43 -14.57 7.25 -2.57
CA ILE A 43 -13.74 6.10 -2.96
C ILE A 43 -12.73 6.60 -3.98
N PHE A 44 -11.46 6.33 -3.74
CA PHE A 44 -10.39 6.71 -4.67
C PHE A 44 -9.39 5.59 -4.88
N THR A 45 -8.71 5.62 -6.02
CA THR A 45 -7.56 4.75 -6.30
C THR A 45 -6.25 5.52 -6.19
N THR A 46 -5.18 4.84 -5.83
CA THR A 46 -3.83 5.38 -5.75
C THR A 46 -2.80 4.27 -5.88
N HIS A 47 -1.61 4.59 -6.38
CA HIS A 47 -0.45 3.70 -6.43
C HIS A 47 0.59 4.01 -5.33
N ARG A 48 0.31 4.97 -4.46
CA ARG A 48 1.25 5.42 -3.43
C ARG A 48 1.18 4.55 -2.18
N GLU A 49 2.28 3.89 -1.86
CA GLU A 49 2.40 3.08 -0.63
C GLU A 49 2.22 3.90 0.64
N MET A 50 2.58 5.19 0.61
CA MET A 50 2.40 6.11 1.73
C MET A 50 0.97 6.10 2.29
N VAL A 51 -0.04 5.86 1.46
CA VAL A 51 -1.44 5.81 1.87
C VAL A 51 -1.68 4.73 2.95
N THR A 52 -0.88 3.66 2.98
CA THR A 52 -0.99 2.60 4.00
C THR A 52 -0.73 3.09 5.41
N THR A 53 0.01 4.20 5.56
CA THR A 53 0.26 4.84 6.87
C THR A 53 -0.94 5.60 7.43
N LEU A 54 -2.00 5.77 6.63
CA LEU A 54 -3.21 6.52 6.98
C LEU A 54 -4.41 5.60 7.30
N SER A 55 -4.14 4.36 7.67
CA SER A 55 -5.17 3.34 7.98
C SER A 55 -6.07 3.70 9.18
N ASP A 56 -5.67 4.65 9.99
CA ASP A 56 -6.48 5.23 11.07
C ASP A 56 -7.56 6.21 10.60
N LYS A 57 -7.41 6.75 9.38
CA LYS A 57 -8.29 7.77 8.80
C LYS A 57 -9.14 7.27 7.63
N ILE A 58 -8.66 6.27 6.93
CA ILE A 58 -9.30 5.74 5.72
C ILE A 58 -9.32 4.21 5.72
N ASN A 59 -10.34 3.63 5.12
CA ASN A 59 -10.42 2.20 4.88
C ASN A 59 -9.63 1.84 3.61
N ILE A 60 -8.58 1.06 3.76
CA ILE A 60 -7.72 0.65 2.66
C ILE A 60 -8.15 -0.71 2.15
N ARG A 61 -8.20 -0.84 0.82
CA ARG A 61 -8.39 -2.10 0.12
C ARG A 61 -7.25 -2.27 -0.88
N HIS A 62 -6.50 -3.33 -0.72
CA HIS A 62 -5.45 -3.67 -1.69
C HIS A 62 -6.06 -4.51 -2.81
N VAL A 63 -5.90 -4.06 -4.05
CA VAL A 63 -6.43 -4.75 -5.24
C VAL A 63 -5.28 -5.32 -6.04
N VAL A 64 -5.35 -6.60 -6.34
CA VAL A 64 -4.35 -7.32 -7.15
C VAL A 64 -5.04 -8.03 -8.29
N ASN A 65 -4.47 -7.97 -9.49
CA ASN A 65 -4.91 -8.76 -10.63
C ASN A 65 -3.98 -9.97 -10.79
N ILE A 66 -4.56 -11.16 -10.72
CA ILE A 66 -3.84 -12.43 -10.88
C ILE A 66 -4.53 -13.21 -11.99
N GLN A 67 -3.80 -13.45 -13.10
CA GLN A 67 -4.30 -14.22 -14.24
C GLN A 67 -5.67 -13.73 -14.76
N GLY A 68 -5.85 -12.40 -14.84
CA GLY A 68 -7.07 -11.78 -15.34
C GLY A 68 -8.24 -11.74 -14.34
N ARG A 69 -8.02 -12.14 -13.08
CA ARG A 69 -8.99 -12.01 -11.98
C ARG A 69 -8.50 -10.98 -10.97
N SER A 70 -9.39 -10.09 -10.56
CA SER A 70 -9.10 -9.10 -9.53
C SER A 70 -9.52 -9.59 -8.16
N TYR A 71 -8.63 -9.43 -7.19
CA TYR A 71 -8.84 -9.78 -5.80
C TYR A 71 -8.68 -8.54 -4.93
N SER A 72 -9.51 -8.40 -3.92
CA SER A 72 -9.45 -7.29 -2.96
C SER A 72 -9.16 -7.83 -1.57
N PHE A 73 -8.20 -7.23 -0.87
CA PHE A 73 -7.77 -7.59 0.47
C PHE A 73 -7.94 -6.41 1.42
N GLU A 74 -8.40 -6.69 2.64
CA GLU A 74 -8.59 -5.67 3.68
C GLU A 74 -7.26 -5.24 4.34
N GLU A 75 -6.27 -6.12 4.32
CA GLU A 75 -4.95 -5.85 4.89
C GLU A 75 -3.90 -5.76 3.80
N THR A 76 -3.09 -4.71 3.88
CA THR A 76 -1.94 -4.46 2.98
C THR A 76 -0.65 -5.04 3.54
N LYS A 77 -0.67 -6.24 4.09
CA LYS A 77 0.58 -6.91 4.46
C LYS A 77 1.17 -7.57 3.22
N PRO A 78 2.31 -7.08 2.70
CA PRO A 78 2.95 -7.64 1.51
C PRO A 78 3.15 -9.16 1.59
N ASP A 79 3.45 -9.67 2.79
CA ASP A 79 3.68 -11.09 3.04
C ASP A 79 2.42 -11.95 2.84
N ALA A 80 1.25 -11.46 3.21
CA ALA A 80 0.00 -12.19 3.00
C ALA A 80 -0.34 -12.29 1.52
N ILE A 81 -0.10 -11.22 0.75
CA ILE A 81 -0.32 -11.18 -0.68
C ILE A 81 0.67 -12.11 -1.39
N ASN A 82 1.93 -12.07 -1.03
CA ASN A 82 2.97 -12.93 -1.60
C ASN A 82 2.69 -14.42 -1.35
N ARG A 83 2.19 -14.79 -0.18
CA ARG A 83 1.79 -16.17 0.15
C ARG A 83 0.60 -16.64 -0.68
N LEU A 84 -0.39 -15.76 -0.90
CA LEU A 84 -1.59 -16.09 -1.67
C LEU A 84 -1.33 -16.13 -3.19
N THR A 85 -0.39 -15.34 -3.68
CA THR A 85 -0.06 -15.28 -5.11
C THR A 85 1.00 -16.28 -5.54
N GLY A 86 1.58 -17.04 -4.60
CA GLY A 86 2.70 -17.96 -4.87
C GLY A 86 3.97 -17.25 -5.36
N LYS A 87 4.01 -15.92 -5.32
CA LYS A 87 5.25 -15.19 -5.53
C LYS A 87 6.10 -15.38 -4.28
N SER A 88 7.18 -16.13 -4.41
CA SER A 88 8.20 -16.19 -3.36
C SER A 88 8.63 -14.76 -3.02
N THR A 89 8.76 -14.49 -1.74
CA THR A 89 9.48 -13.30 -1.27
C THR A 89 10.73 -13.14 -2.12
N THR A 90 10.92 -11.97 -2.70
CA THR A 90 12.19 -11.65 -3.39
C THR A 90 13.31 -12.09 -2.47
N PRO A 91 14.23 -12.93 -2.94
CA PRO A 91 15.35 -13.35 -2.10
C PRO A 91 16.07 -12.09 -1.62
N ILE A 92 16.41 -12.05 -0.35
CA ILE A 92 17.22 -10.95 0.20
C ILE A 92 18.58 -11.05 -0.48
N GLU A 93 18.91 -10.05 -1.27
CA GLU A 93 20.25 -9.91 -1.85
C GLU A 93 21.10 -9.09 -0.89
N ILE A 94 22.21 -9.68 -0.45
CA ILE A 94 23.17 -9.02 0.45
C ILE A 94 24.44 -8.77 -0.34
N TYR A 95 24.74 -7.50 -0.58
CA TYR A 95 25.98 -7.08 -1.24
C TYR A 95 27.06 -6.87 -0.18
N VAL A 96 28.23 -7.42 -0.43
CA VAL A 96 29.38 -7.37 0.49
C VAL A 96 30.64 -7.00 -0.28
N GLU A 97 31.64 -6.47 0.43
CA GLU A 97 32.84 -5.90 -0.17
C GLU A 97 33.88 -6.97 -0.51
N ASP A 98 33.95 -8.05 0.29
CA ASP A 98 35.02 -9.05 0.16
C ASP A 98 34.54 -10.50 0.45
N ASP A 99 35.44 -11.46 0.14
CA ASP A 99 35.17 -12.89 0.33
C ASP A 99 35.03 -13.31 1.80
N LEU A 100 35.67 -12.58 2.73
CA LEU A 100 35.52 -12.83 4.16
C LEU A 100 34.10 -12.51 4.63
N ALA A 101 33.57 -11.38 4.21
CA ALA A 101 32.19 -11.02 4.51
C ALA A 101 31.19 -12.01 3.90
N VAL A 102 31.43 -12.52 2.68
CA VAL A 102 30.64 -13.60 2.07
C VAL A 102 30.64 -14.85 2.96
N ALA A 103 31.83 -15.28 3.43
CA ALA A 103 31.96 -16.47 4.28
C ALA A 103 31.20 -16.32 5.61
N ILE A 104 31.29 -15.15 6.24
CA ILE A 104 30.59 -14.84 7.51
C ILE A 104 29.07 -14.90 7.31
N ILE A 105 28.56 -14.25 6.27
CA ILE A 105 27.12 -14.24 6.00
C ILE A 105 26.59 -15.62 5.69
N ASN A 106 27.31 -16.39 4.86
CA ASN A 106 26.93 -17.76 4.56
C ASN A 106 26.89 -18.64 5.82
N LYS A 107 27.85 -18.44 6.74
CA LYS A 107 27.87 -19.16 8.03
C LYS A 107 26.67 -18.79 8.89
N ILE A 108 26.33 -17.51 8.99
CA ILE A 108 25.16 -17.03 9.74
C ILE A 108 23.87 -17.58 9.13
N CYS A 109 23.68 -17.46 7.82
CA CYS A 109 22.50 -17.95 7.12
C CYS A 109 22.33 -19.47 7.26
N SER A 110 23.42 -20.24 7.26
CA SER A 110 23.36 -21.68 7.46
C SER A 110 22.97 -22.06 8.89
N SER A 111 23.40 -21.28 9.89
CA SER A 111 23.01 -21.50 11.28
C SER A 111 21.56 -21.11 11.60
N LEU A 112 20.98 -20.17 10.85
CA LEU A 112 19.57 -19.77 10.98
C LEU A 112 18.59 -20.76 10.33
N LYS A 113 19.06 -21.60 9.40
CA LYS A 113 18.23 -22.64 8.77
C LYS A 113 18.15 -23.94 9.58
N ALA A 114 18.95 -24.06 10.56
CA ALA A 114 18.91 -25.17 11.49
C ALA A 114 18.01 -24.89 12.68
#